data_0fa93208313d51697c6a172d14d3e0a9
#
_entry.id   0fa93208313d51697c6a172d14d3e0a9
#
_cell.length_a   1.000
_cell.length_b   1.000
_cell.length_c   1.000
_cell.angle_alpha   90.00
_cell.angle_beta   90.00
_cell.angle_gamma   90.00
#
_symmetry.space_group_name_H-M   'P 1'
#
loop_
_entity.id
_entity.type
_entity.pdbx_description
1 polymer ?
#
loop_
_entity_poly.entity_id
_entity_poly.type
_entity_poly.pdbx_seq_one_letter_code
_entity_poly.pdbx_strand_id
1 'polypeptide(L)'
;MRLPKIQFPKILPKKFLGIDIGTSAIKIVELSSFAGRIELENYGEVLAKVLYQKPFRTFEKSTLLLSSEEISRAIKAILKEAKIKTEDCFFSIPDFATFFTAFELPGMTVEELSQAVEAEARKQVPLPLGEVTLDWQLIEGRVSDKKDSKVKILLAAVPNEIIFQYQEIAALSNLKLLALEAEVFALIRSLIEKEQKQIIGLIDVGARTTVCSIIEKRILKVSHSFDLSGDDLTERIAKGLSIEEEMAENFKRKYGILTPSSLPSLETKDIQEILLPLMNIILRESEKIFKNFHWKEGKEIDRIILAGGTAFLPGILEYFQDYFKKDIEIANPFSKIFYPPILEKTLKEMGPSYAIAVGMALRGFEV
;
A
#
# COMPACT_ATOMS: atom_id res chain seq x y z
N MET A 1 11.96 33.06 -50.83
CA MET A 1 12.78 32.29 -49.89
C MET A 1 11.82 31.70 -48.84
N ARG A 2 11.52 30.39 -48.87
CA ARG A 2 10.65 29.75 -47.90
C ARG A 2 11.55 29.29 -46.74
N LEU A 3 11.32 29.78 -45.52
CA LEU A 3 11.99 29.34 -44.33
C LEU A 3 11.64 27.85 -44.07
N PRO A 4 12.61 27.01 -43.69
CA PRO A 4 12.30 25.61 -43.34
C PRO A 4 11.43 25.58 -42.10
N LYS A 5 10.33 24.82 -42.14
CA LYS A 5 9.52 24.54 -40.97
C LYS A 5 10.38 23.74 -39.97
N ILE A 6 10.83 24.38 -38.91
CA ILE A 6 11.47 23.70 -37.77
C ILE A 6 10.37 22.84 -37.12
N GLN A 7 10.40 21.53 -37.35
CA GLN A 7 9.60 20.57 -36.61
C GLN A 7 10.35 20.33 -35.29
N PHE A 8 9.86 20.94 -34.22
CA PHE A 8 10.27 20.51 -32.86
C PHE A 8 9.75 19.09 -32.64
N PRO A 9 10.60 18.18 -32.19
CA PRO A 9 10.11 16.86 -31.79
C PRO A 9 9.04 17.06 -30.71
N LYS A 10 7.84 16.53 -30.91
CA LYS A 10 6.81 16.48 -29.86
C LYS A 10 7.35 15.54 -28.77
N ILE A 11 7.92 16.12 -27.72
CA ILE A 11 8.22 15.37 -26.51
C ILE A 11 6.86 15.03 -25.89
N LEU A 12 6.41 13.79 -26.11
CA LEU A 12 5.20 13.29 -25.49
C LEU A 12 5.49 13.05 -23.98
N PRO A 13 4.56 13.39 -23.10
CA PRO A 13 4.71 13.10 -21.68
C PRO A 13 4.83 11.58 -21.48
N LYS A 14 5.75 11.15 -20.61
CA LYS A 14 5.79 9.77 -20.16
C LYS A 14 4.55 9.51 -19.31
N LYS A 15 3.90 8.36 -19.53
CA LYS A 15 2.70 7.95 -18.79
C LYS A 15 2.89 6.56 -18.23
N PHE A 16 2.40 6.35 -17.01
CA PHE A 16 2.48 5.06 -16.34
C PHE A 16 1.20 4.76 -15.56
N LEU A 17 0.86 3.49 -15.51
CA LEU A 17 -0.21 2.96 -14.67
C LEU A 17 0.34 2.37 -13.40
N GLY A 18 -0.27 2.74 -12.28
CA GLY A 18 -0.16 2.01 -11.02
C GLY A 18 -1.43 1.22 -10.79
N ILE A 19 -1.28 -0.07 -10.58
CA ILE A 19 -2.40 -1.00 -10.43
C ILE A 19 -2.27 -1.72 -9.09
N ASP A 20 -3.30 -1.58 -8.28
CA ASP A 20 -3.45 -2.25 -7.00
C ASP A 20 -4.63 -3.22 -7.05
N ILE A 21 -4.34 -4.52 -6.89
CA ILE A 21 -5.36 -5.55 -6.77
C ILE A 21 -5.59 -5.80 -5.28
N GLY A 22 -6.43 -4.97 -4.68
CA GLY A 22 -6.84 -5.13 -3.28
C GLY A 22 -7.82 -6.29 -3.07
N THR A 23 -8.18 -6.58 -1.82
CA THR A 23 -9.15 -7.63 -1.51
C THR A 23 -10.55 -7.26 -1.98
N SER A 24 -11.00 -6.06 -1.69
CA SER A 24 -12.36 -5.60 -2.00
C SER A 24 -12.46 -4.81 -3.30
N ALA A 25 -11.36 -4.27 -3.82
CA ALA A 25 -11.36 -3.44 -5.02
C ALA A 25 -10.05 -3.57 -5.80
N ILE A 26 -10.15 -3.45 -7.12
CA ILE A 26 -9.01 -3.17 -7.99
C ILE A 26 -9.00 -1.66 -8.26
N LYS A 27 -7.84 -1.03 -8.08
CA LYS A 27 -7.65 0.41 -8.30
C LYS A 27 -6.56 0.64 -9.33
N ILE A 28 -6.81 1.58 -10.23
CA ILE A 28 -5.87 1.98 -11.28
C ILE A 28 -5.71 3.49 -11.24
N VAL A 29 -4.47 3.94 -11.32
CA VAL A 29 -4.12 5.37 -11.44
C VAL A 29 -3.21 5.55 -12.64
N GLU A 30 -3.54 6.48 -13.51
CA GLU A 30 -2.70 6.92 -14.63
C GLU A 30 -2.07 8.27 -14.29
N LEU A 31 -0.76 8.30 -14.22
CA LEU A 31 0.01 9.54 -14.05
C LEU A 31 0.81 9.84 -15.30
N SER A 32 0.97 11.13 -15.59
CA SER A 32 1.92 11.62 -16.60
C SER A 32 2.99 12.50 -15.99
N SER A 33 4.14 12.62 -16.66
CA SER A 33 5.17 13.59 -16.32
C SER A 33 5.62 14.36 -17.53
N PHE A 34 5.60 15.69 -17.40
CA PHE A 34 6.15 16.60 -18.37
C PHE A 34 6.95 17.71 -17.67
N ALA A 35 8.19 17.89 -18.09
CA ALA A 35 9.10 18.89 -17.50
C ALA A 35 9.22 18.82 -15.96
N GLY A 36 9.22 17.61 -15.40
CA GLY A 36 9.33 17.39 -13.95
C GLY A 36 8.03 17.57 -13.15
N ARG A 37 6.94 17.95 -13.80
CA ARG A 37 5.62 18.05 -13.19
C ARG A 37 4.86 16.75 -13.40
N ILE A 38 4.34 16.19 -12.31
CA ILE A 38 3.51 14.98 -12.33
C ILE A 38 2.05 15.39 -12.28
N GLU A 39 1.25 14.84 -13.19
CA GLU A 39 -0.17 15.15 -13.32
C GLU A 39 -1.02 13.89 -13.28
N LEU A 40 -2.18 13.97 -12.63
CA LEU A 40 -3.20 12.92 -12.64
C LEU A 40 -3.96 12.98 -13.96
N GLU A 41 -3.85 11.94 -14.76
CA GLU A 41 -4.56 11.81 -16.03
C GLU A 41 -5.91 11.13 -15.88
N ASN A 42 -5.88 9.95 -15.23
CA ASN A 42 -7.06 9.13 -15.01
C ASN A 42 -6.95 8.32 -13.73
N TYR A 43 -8.07 7.90 -13.22
CA TYR A 43 -8.17 6.90 -12.17
C TYR A 43 -9.46 6.10 -12.32
N GLY A 44 -9.51 4.94 -11.72
CA GLY A 44 -10.71 4.12 -11.69
C GLY A 44 -10.60 2.99 -10.70
N GLU A 45 -11.76 2.52 -10.25
CA GLU A 45 -11.87 1.34 -9.40
C GLU A 45 -13.04 0.46 -9.79
N VAL A 46 -12.93 -0.80 -9.42
CA VAL A 46 -14.04 -1.73 -9.46
C VAL A 46 -14.08 -2.53 -8.16
N LEU A 47 -15.25 -2.58 -7.55
CA LEU A 47 -15.45 -3.35 -6.32
C LEU A 47 -15.73 -4.82 -6.67
N ALA A 48 -15.10 -5.74 -5.93
CA ALA A 48 -15.29 -7.17 -6.10
C ALA A 48 -16.77 -7.59 -6.00
N LYS A 49 -17.49 -7.04 -5.02
CA LYS A 49 -18.91 -7.31 -4.79
C LYS A 49 -19.84 -6.89 -5.94
N VAL A 50 -19.42 -5.94 -6.79
CA VAL A 50 -20.21 -5.47 -7.95
C VAL A 50 -20.13 -6.46 -9.11
N LEU A 51 -18.96 -7.11 -9.30
CA LEU A 51 -18.72 -8.06 -10.40
C LEU A 51 -18.89 -9.51 -9.95
N TYR A 52 -18.50 -9.79 -8.71
CA TYR A 52 -18.40 -11.15 -8.18
C TYR A 52 -18.93 -11.17 -6.74
N GLN A 53 -19.56 -12.26 -6.34
CA GLN A 53 -20.05 -12.41 -4.95
C GLN A 53 -18.93 -12.86 -3.98
N LYS A 54 -17.67 -12.58 -4.29
CA LYS A 54 -16.50 -12.95 -3.50
C LYS A 54 -15.39 -11.91 -3.68
N PRO A 55 -14.46 -11.77 -2.71
CA PRO A 55 -13.34 -10.87 -2.82
C PRO A 55 -12.35 -11.29 -3.92
N PHE A 56 -11.51 -10.36 -4.40
CA PHE A 56 -10.48 -10.65 -5.40
C PHE A 56 -9.38 -11.55 -4.84
N ARG A 57 -9.02 -11.39 -3.58
CA ARG A 57 -7.95 -12.17 -2.92
C ARG A 57 -8.30 -12.51 -1.47
N THR A 58 -7.57 -13.46 -0.89
CA THR A 58 -7.69 -13.86 0.52
C THR A 58 -6.34 -13.83 1.22
N PHE A 59 -6.37 -13.50 2.50
CA PHE A 59 -5.19 -13.52 3.35
C PHE A 59 -4.69 -14.96 3.61
N GLU A 60 -5.58 -15.89 3.91
CA GLU A 60 -5.22 -17.27 4.32
C GLU A 60 -4.36 -18.02 3.29
N LYS A 61 -4.61 -17.77 2.00
CA LYS A 61 -3.90 -18.44 0.90
C LYS A 61 -2.81 -17.61 0.25
N SER A 62 -2.68 -16.33 0.64
CA SER A 62 -1.78 -15.36 -0.02
C SER A 62 -1.96 -15.26 -1.54
N THR A 63 -3.08 -15.74 -2.07
CA THR A 63 -3.36 -15.89 -3.48
C THR A 63 -4.63 -15.16 -3.88
N LEU A 64 -4.77 -14.94 -5.18
CA LEU A 64 -6.01 -14.41 -5.75
C LEU A 64 -7.10 -15.50 -5.71
N LEU A 65 -8.31 -15.13 -5.29
CA LEU A 65 -9.46 -16.02 -5.25
C LEU A 65 -10.15 -16.15 -6.61
N LEU A 66 -9.96 -15.16 -7.46
CA LEU A 66 -10.46 -15.13 -8.83
C LEU A 66 -9.36 -15.56 -9.79
N SER A 67 -9.74 -16.13 -10.91
CA SER A 67 -8.79 -16.50 -11.94
C SER A 67 -8.15 -15.27 -12.58
N SER A 68 -6.98 -15.46 -13.21
CA SER A 68 -6.29 -14.39 -13.93
C SER A 68 -7.18 -13.75 -15.01
N GLU A 69 -8.06 -14.54 -15.65
CA GLU A 69 -9.02 -14.07 -16.66
C GLU A 69 -10.12 -13.20 -16.05
N GLU A 70 -10.64 -13.57 -14.88
CA GLU A 70 -11.66 -12.78 -14.18
C GLU A 70 -11.11 -11.42 -13.75
N ILE A 71 -9.91 -11.41 -13.18
CA ILE A 71 -9.21 -10.17 -12.77
C ILE A 71 -8.86 -9.32 -13.98
N SER A 72 -8.34 -9.94 -15.06
CA SER A 72 -8.04 -9.24 -16.31
C SER A 72 -9.28 -8.58 -16.92
N ARG A 73 -10.45 -9.25 -16.88
CA ARG A 73 -11.71 -8.64 -17.33
C ARG A 73 -12.08 -7.40 -16.51
N ALA A 74 -11.90 -7.46 -15.19
CA ALA A 74 -12.14 -6.32 -14.32
C ALA A 74 -11.20 -5.14 -14.64
N ILE A 75 -9.90 -5.41 -14.81
CA ILE A 75 -8.92 -4.40 -15.21
C ILE A 75 -9.30 -3.78 -16.56
N LYS A 76 -9.60 -4.60 -17.58
CA LYS A 76 -10.02 -4.11 -18.90
C LYS A 76 -11.29 -3.25 -18.85
N ALA A 77 -12.23 -3.57 -17.96
CA ALA A 77 -13.43 -2.77 -17.76
C ALA A 77 -13.07 -1.37 -17.23
N ILE A 78 -12.18 -1.27 -16.22
CA ILE A 78 -11.70 0.03 -15.71
C ILE A 78 -11.01 0.82 -16.82
N LEU A 79 -10.05 0.20 -17.53
CA LEU A 79 -9.28 0.86 -18.59
C LEU A 79 -10.19 1.42 -19.68
N LYS A 80 -11.20 0.64 -20.09
CA LYS A 80 -12.18 1.04 -21.10
C LYS A 80 -13.05 2.20 -20.63
N GLU A 81 -13.60 2.11 -19.42
CA GLU A 81 -14.51 3.12 -18.88
C GLU A 81 -13.78 4.44 -18.62
N ALA A 82 -12.58 4.38 -18.04
CA ALA A 82 -11.72 5.54 -17.82
C ALA A 82 -11.00 6.02 -19.10
N LYS A 83 -11.22 5.36 -20.26
CA LYS A 83 -10.59 5.68 -21.56
C LYS A 83 -9.06 5.70 -21.51
N ILE A 84 -8.46 4.89 -20.65
CA ILE A 84 -7.02 4.76 -20.50
C ILE A 84 -6.45 3.99 -21.70
N LYS A 85 -5.37 4.51 -22.29
CA LYS A 85 -4.65 3.92 -23.43
C LYS A 85 -3.21 3.56 -23.12
N THR A 86 -2.72 3.94 -21.95
CA THR A 86 -1.38 3.64 -21.48
C THR A 86 -1.29 2.15 -21.19
N GLU A 87 -0.22 1.52 -21.68
CA GLU A 87 0.04 0.08 -21.51
C GLU A 87 1.13 -0.20 -20.47
N ASP A 88 2.10 0.72 -20.30
CA ASP A 88 3.20 0.58 -19.35
C ASP A 88 2.67 0.66 -17.91
N CYS A 89 2.83 -0.42 -17.14
CA CYS A 89 2.22 -0.54 -15.82
C CYS A 89 3.15 -1.13 -14.77
N PHE A 90 2.80 -0.85 -13.51
CA PHE A 90 3.38 -1.41 -12.30
C PHE A 90 2.25 -1.99 -11.44
N PHE A 91 2.46 -3.20 -10.91
CA PHE A 91 1.50 -3.84 -10.00
C PHE A 91 2.05 -3.94 -8.59
N SER A 92 1.20 -3.68 -7.60
CA SER A 92 1.50 -3.96 -6.20
C SER A 92 1.35 -5.45 -5.88
N ILE A 93 2.25 -5.98 -5.04
CA ILE A 93 2.14 -7.30 -4.41
C ILE A 93 1.75 -7.10 -2.95
N PRO A 94 0.81 -7.89 -2.40
CA PRO A 94 0.41 -7.75 -1.00
C PRO A 94 1.59 -7.97 -0.04
N ASP A 95 1.69 -7.13 0.99
CA ASP A 95 2.73 -7.26 2.00
C ASP A 95 2.64 -8.60 2.77
N PHE A 96 1.42 -9.10 3.03
CA PHE A 96 1.23 -10.40 3.68
C PHE A 96 1.66 -11.61 2.81
N ALA A 97 1.83 -11.40 1.51
CA ALA A 97 2.38 -12.38 0.57
C ALA A 97 3.90 -12.24 0.38
N THR A 98 4.52 -11.26 1.03
CA THR A 98 5.94 -10.94 0.93
C THR A 98 6.60 -11.17 2.28
N PHE A 99 7.61 -12.03 2.31
CA PHE A 99 8.42 -12.19 3.51
C PHE A 99 9.51 -11.12 3.54
N PHE A 100 9.54 -10.32 4.61
CA PHE A 100 10.57 -9.32 4.86
C PHE A 100 11.45 -9.73 6.03
N THR A 101 12.77 -9.60 5.88
CA THR A 101 13.71 -9.72 6.98
C THR A 101 14.88 -8.79 6.81
N ALA A 102 15.46 -8.35 7.92
CA ALA A 102 16.66 -7.53 7.91
C ALA A 102 17.75 -8.21 8.75
N PHE A 103 18.96 -8.26 8.22
CA PHE A 103 20.12 -8.85 8.88
C PHE A 103 21.41 -8.10 8.60
N GLU A 104 22.40 -8.31 9.45
CA GLU A 104 23.72 -7.71 9.32
C GLU A 104 24.69 -8.69 8.67
N LEU A 105 25.54 -8.17 7.78
CA LEU A 105 26.68 -8.86 7.21
C LEU A 105 27.96 -8.06 7.46
N PRO A 106 29.14 -8.71 7.50
CA PRO A 106 30.43 -8.01 7.49
C PRO A 106 30.58 -7.16 6.23
N GLY A 107 31.42 -6.13 6.28
CA GLY A 107 31.78 -5.38 5.07
C GLY A 107 32.49 -6.29 4.04
N MET A 108 32.06 -6.16 2.79
CA MET A 108 32.54 -6.98 1.67
C MET A 108 32.27 -6.28 0.34
N THR A 109 32.79 -6.80 -0.74
CA THR A 109 32.56 -6.29 -2.10
C THR A 109 31.09 -6.51 -2.53
N VAL A 110 30.66 -5.88 -3.62
CA VAL A 110 29.28 -6.05 -4.14
C VAL A 110 29.06 -7.50 -4.59
N GLU A 111 30.06 -8.12 -5.21
CA GLU A 111 30.02 -9.51 -5.70
C GLU A 111 29.88 -10.50 -4.53
N GLU A 112 30.69 -10.32 -3.49
CA GLU A 112 30.63 -11.13 -2.27
C GLU A 112 29.31 -10.94 -1.54
N LEU A 113 28.78 -9.71 -1.53
CA LEU A 113 27.54 -9.36 -0.85
C LEU A 113 26.34 -10.13 -1.43
N SER A 114 26.22 -10.23 -2.74
CA SER A 114 25.15 -10.99 -3.39
C SER A 114 25.14 -12.46 -2.98
N GLN A 115 26.32 -13.10 -2.92
CA GLN A 115 26.47 -14.50 -2.49
C GLN A 115 26.17 -14.65 -0.99
N ALA A 116 26.65 -13.72 -0.16
CA ALA A 116 26.40 -13.75 1.27
C ALA A 116 24.92 -13.54 1.61
N VAL A 117 24.23 -12.65 0.88
CA VAL A 117 22.78 -12.44 1.02
C VAL A 117 22.01 -13.72 0.67
N GLU A 118 22.35 -14.39 -0.43
CA GLU A 118 21.71 -15.66 -0.80
C GLU A 118 21.94 -16.75 0.25
N ALA A 119 23.17 -16.85 0.79
CA ALA A 119 23.50 -17.81 1.83
C ALA A 119 22.74 -17.52 3.14
N GLU A 120 22.55 -16.25 3.51
CA GLU A 120 21.77 -15.86 4.68
C GLU A 120 20.27 -16.05 4.44
N ALA A 121 19.77 -15.75 3.24
CA ALA A 121 18.39 -15.97 2.86
C ALA A 121 17.95 -17.42 3.07
N ARG A 122 18.83 -18.40 2.81
CA ARG A 122 18.55 -19.84 3.06
C ARG A 122 18.21 -20.17 4.52
N LYS A 123 18.68 -19.36 5.47
CA LYS A 123 18.43 -19.55 6.90
C LYS A 123 17.21 -18.79 7.38
N GLN A 124 16.88 -17.68 6.72
CA GLN A 124 15.86 -16.73 7.17
C GLN A 124 14.50 -16.97 6.49
N VAL A 125 14.51 -17.29 5.19
CA VAL A 125 13.29 -17.46 4.41
C VAL A 125 12.63 -18.80 4.73
N PRO A 126 11.34 -18.83 5.13
CA PRO A 126 10.65 -20.04 5.54
C PRO A 126 10.23 -20.96 4.39
N LEU A 127 10.58 -20.59 3.14
CA LEU A 127 10.26 -21.34 1.92
C LEU A 127 11.56 -21.74 1.21
N PRO A 128 11.55 -22.84 0.42
CA PRO A 128 12.68 -23.19 -0.43
C PRO A 128 13.06 -22.06 -1.38
N LEU A 129 14.34 -21.72 -1.50
CA LEU A 129 14.78 -20.61 -2.36
C LEU A 129 14.41 -20.80 -3.84
N GLY A 130 14.23 -22.03 -4.30
CA GLY A 130 13.77 -22.32 -5.67
C GLY A 130 12.30 -21.96 -5.92
N GLU A 131 11.51 -21.76 -4.88
CA GLU A 131 10.09 -21.44 -4.94
C GLU A 131 9.81 -19.94 -4.75
N VAL A 132 10.86 -19.15 -4.45
CA VAL A 132 10.73 -17.71 -4.20
C VAL A 132 11.68 -16.91 -5.09
N THR A 133 11.25 -15.70 -5.43
CA THR A 133 12.12 -14.66 -5.99
C THR A 133 12.58 -13.77 -4.84
N LEU A 134 13.89 -13.54 -4.78
CA LEU A 134 14.53 -12.68 -3.78
C LEU A 134 14.87 -11.33 -4.41
N ASP A 135 14.62 -10.28 -3.64
CA ASP A 135 15.17 -8.95 -3.88
C ASP A 135 15.72 -8.39 -2.57
N TRP A 136 16.76 -7.57 -2.64
CA TRP A 136 17.39 -7.03 -1.45
C TRP A 136 17.93 -5.63 -1.64
N GLN A 137 18.01 -4.88 -0.55
CA GLN A 137 18.52 -3.52 -0.52
C GLN A 137 19.47 -3.33 0.66
N LEU A 138 20.57 -2.63 0.42
CA LEU A 138 21.43 -2.12 1.47
C LEU A 138 20.71 -0.97 2.20
N ILE A 139 20.41 -1.15 3.47
CA ILE A 139 19.66 -0.15 4.27
C ILE A 139 20.54 0.62 5.27
N GLU A 140 21.68 0.06 5.67
CA GLU A 140 22.66 0.74 6.52
C GLU A 140 24.10 0.27 6.18
N GLY A 141 25.07 1.17 6.40
CA GLY A 141 26.47 0.91 6.07
C GLY A 141 26.85 1.31 4.65
N ARG A 142 28.04 0.90 4.23
CA ARG A 142 28.55 1.09 2.88
C ARG A 142 29.31 -0.17 2.46
N VAL A 143 29.15 -0.55 1.21
CA VAL A 143 29.99 -1.61 0.61
C VAL A 143 31.44 -1.18 0.70
N SER A 144 32.30 -2.01 1.27
CA SER A 144 33.70 -1.72 1.53
C SER A 144 34.47 -3.02 1.77
N ASP A 145 35.65 -3.10 1.24
CA ASP A 145 36.61 -4.24 1.45
C ASP A 145 37.11 -4.33 2.90
N LYS A 146 36.74 -3.38 3.76
CA LYS A 146 37.10 -3.38 5.19
C LYS A 146 36.19 -4.29 5.97
N LYS A 147 36.71 -5.44 6.38
CA LYS A 147 35.95 -6.46 7.18
C LYS A 147 35.48 -5.97 8.53
N ASP A 148 36.01 -4.88 9.05
CA ASP A 148 35.57 -4.29 10.34
C ASP A 148 34.31 -3.43 10.22
N SER A 149 33.82 -3.16 9.00
CA SER A 149 32.53 -2.49 8.78
C SER A 149 31.40 -3.52 8.76
N LYS A 150 30.20 -3.06 9.14
CA LYS A 150 28.97 -3.85 9.01
C LYS A 150 28.05 -3.21 8.01
N VAL A 151 27.31 -4.02 7.31
CA VAL A 151 26.23 -3.60 6.41
C VAL A 151 24.93 -4.25 6.86
N LYS A 152 23.83 -3.54 6.80
CA LYS A 152 22.50 -4.05 7.10
C LYS A 152 21.69 -4.17 5.81
N ILE A 153 21.17 -5.34 5.57
CA ILE A 153 20.41 -5.69 4.35
C ILE A 153 18.95 -5.86 4.73
N LEU A 154 18.06 -5.28 3.93
CA LEU A 154 16.66 -5.65 3.88
C LEU A 154 16.48 -6.64 2.74
N LEU A 155 15.95 -7.81 3.05
CA LEU A 155 15.61 -8.86 2.10
C LEU A 155 14.09 -8.96 1.99
N ALA A 156 13.60 -9.05 0.76
CA ALA A 156 12.24 -9.42 0.42
C ALA A 156 12.23 -10.75 -0.33
N ALA A 157 11.32 -11.64 0.02
CA ALA A 157 11.10 -12.91 -0.68
C ALA A 157 9.62 -13.05 -1.03
N VAL A 158 9.33 -13.31 -2.30
CA VAL A 158 7.97 -13.45 -2.83
C VAL A 158 7.83 -14.82 -3.50
N PRO A 159 6.78 -15.60 -3.21
CA PRO A 159 6.52 -16.87 -3.90
C PRO A 159 6.41 -16.68 -5.42
N ASN A 160 7.09 -17.54 -6.18
CA ASN A 160 7.14 -17.46 -7.64
C ASN A 160 5.74 -17.59 -8.26
N GLU A 161 4.85 -18.39 -7.66
CA GLU A 161 3.47 -18.55 -8.13
C GLU A 161 2.71 -17.22 -8.15
N ILE A 162 2.92 -16.35 -7.15
CA ILE A 162 2.31 -15.02 -7.11
C ILE A 162 2.84 -14.16 -8.24
N ILE A 163 4.16 -14.16 -8.43
CA ILE A 163 4.80 -13.39 -9.51
C ILE A 163 4.23 -13.81 -10.87
N PHE A 164 4.16 -15.12 -11.14
CA PHE A 164 3.64 -15.66 -12.40
C PHE A 164 2.17 -15.29 -12.60
N GLN A 165 1.35 -15.36 -11.56
CA GLN A 165 -0.05 -14.98 -11.64
C GLN A 165 -0.24 -13.50 -12.00
N TYR A 166 0.53 -12.59 -11.41
CA TYR A 166 0.48 -11.16 -11.74
C TYR A 166 1.00 -10.87 -13.15
N GLN A 167 2.04 -11.59 -13.60
CA GLN A 167 2.52 -11.51 -14.99
C GLN A 167 1.47 -11.97 -15.98
N GLU A 168 0.77 -13.06 -15.69
CA GLU A 168 -0.34 -13.57 -16.51
C GLU A 168 -1.50 -12.56 -16.57
N ILE A 169 -1.90 -11.99 -15.45
CA ILE A 169 -2.94 -10.95 -15.40
C ILE A 169 -2.57 -9.75 -16.27
N ALA A 170 -1.34 -9.27 -16.20
CA ALA A 170 -0.86 -8.16 -17.02
C ALA A 170 -0.94 -8.51 -18.52
N ALA A 171 -0.45 -9.69 -18.90
CA ALA A 171 -0.50 -10.18 -20.29
C ALA A 171 -1.93 -10.31 -20.80
N LEU A 172 -2.82 -10.94 -20.02
CA LEU A 172 -4.24 -11.07 -20.34
C LEU A 172 -4.95 -9.71 -20.41
N SER A 173 -4.46 -8.70 -19.67
CA SER A 173 -4.99 -7.35 -19.69
C SER A 173 -4.50 -6.50 -20.86
N ASN A 174 -3.60 -7.03 -21.71
CA ASN A 174 -2.86 -6.33 -22.77
C ASN A 174 -2.02 -5.17 -22.21
N LEU A 175 -1.44 -5.36 -21.03
CA LEU A 175 -0.57 -4.41 -20.36
C LEU A 175 0.88 -4.88 -20.40
N LYS A 176 1.80 -3.92 -20.47
CA LYS A 176 3.22 -4.15 -20.40
C LYS A 176 3.69 -3.96 -18.96
N LEU A 177 3.85 -5.08 -18.26
CA LEU A 177 4.34 -5.07 -16.88
C LEU A 177 5.82 -4.68 -16.85
N LEU A 178 6.12 -3.54 -16.21
CA LEU A 178 7.48 -3.04 -16.05
C LEU A 178 8.12 -3.56 -14.77
N ALA A 179 7.36 -3.61 -13.66
CA ALA A 179 7.80 -4.23 -12.41
C ALA A 179 6.62 -4.58 -11.50
N LEU A 180 6.92 -5.50 -10.58
CA LEU A 180 6.13 -5.81 -9.38
C LEU A 180 6.84 -5.23 -8.16
N GLU A 181 6.09 -4.79 -7.15
CA GLU A 181 6.66 -4.25 -5.93
C GLU A 181 5.70 -4.45 -4.76
N ALA A 182 6.22 -4.71 -3.56
CA ALA A 182 5.38 -4.84 -2.37
C ALA A 182 4.68 -3.51 -2.02
N GLU A 183 3.45 -3.60 -1.51
CA GLU A 183 2.56 -2.48 -1.22
C GLU A 183 3.23 -1.40 -0.36
N VAL A 184 4.01 -1.80 0.64
CA VAL A 184 4.70 -0.86 1.55
C VAL A 184 5.65 0.09 0.82
N PHE A 185 6.34 -0.34 -0.24
CA PHE A 185 7.23 0.56 -0.98
C PHE A 185 6.46 1.58 -1.81
N ALA A 186 5.30 1.19 -2.34
CA ALA A 186 4.39 2.13 -2.99
C ALA A 186 3.86 3.18 -2.00
N LEU A 187 3.47 2.75 -0.79
CA LEU A 187 3.05 3.66 0.28
C LEU A 187 4.18 4.62 0.70
N ILE A 188 5.41 4.13 0.86
CA ILE A 188 6.57 4.97 1.15
C ILE A 188 6.76 6.03 0.04
N ARG A 189 6.62 5.64 -1.22
CA ARG A 189 6.81 6.53 -2.37
C ARG A 189 5.73 7.61 -2.46
N SER A 190 4.48 7.26 -2.22
CA SER A 190 3.34 8.18 -2.35
C SER A 190 3.15 9.10 -1.14
N LEU A 191 3.57 8.67 0.06
CA LEU A 191 3.24 9.37 1.31
C LEU A 191 4.43 10.01 2.01
N ILE A 192 5.67 9.53 1.78
CA ILE A 192 6.84 9.99 2.53
C ILE A 192 7.77 10.81 1.64
N GLU A 193 8.07 12.02 2.08
CA GLU A 193 8.96 12.92 1.35
C GLU A 193 10.42 12.43 1.32
N LYS A 194 11.17 12.81 0.26
CA LYS A 194 12.58 12.38 0.11
C LYS A 194 13.47 12.89 1.25
N GLU A 195 13.16 14.08 1.75
CA GLU A 195 13.93 14.79 2.80
C GLU A 195 13.45 14.45 4.22
N GLN A 196 12.45 13.55 4.34
CA GLN A 196 11.87 13.20 5.65
C GLN A 196 12.89 12.53 6.56
N LYS A 197 13.09 13.10 7.73
CA LYS A 197 14.03 12.61 8.76
C LYS A 197 13.34 11.90 9.92
N GLN A 198 12.05 12.20 10.13
CA GLN A 198 11.25 11.60 11.19
C GLN A 198 11.07 10.10 10.97
N ILE A 199 10.89 9.39 12.07
CA ILE A 199 10.51 7.98 12.07
C ILE A 199 8.99 7.90 11.99
N ILE A 200 8.50 7.31 10.91
CA ILE A 200 7.08 7.24 10.58
C ILE A 200 6.54 5.86 10.94
N GLY A 201 5.48 5.81 11.74
CA GLY A 201 4.59 4.67 11.83
C GLY A 201 3.55 4.77 10.71
N LEU A 202 3.46 3.78 9.85
CA LEU A 202 2.45 3.71 8.80
C LEU A 202 1.48 2.58 9.13
N ILE A 203 0.21 2.91 9.31
CA ILE A 203 -0.84 1.94 9.60
C ILE A 203 -1.82 1.95 8.43
N ASP A 204 -1.78 0.90 7.61
CA ASP A 204 -2.68 0.71 6.48
C ASP A 204 -3.81 -0.25 6.87
N VAL A 205 -5.01 0.29 7.09
CA VAL A 205 -6.19 -0.50 7.46
C VAL A 205 -6.99 -0.82 6.21
N GLY A 206 -6.66 -1.97 5.62
CA GLY A 206 -7.30 -2.48 4.41
C GLY A 206 -8.65 -3.15 4.67
N ALA A 207 -9.18 -3.82 3.64
CA ALA A 207 -10.45 -4.54 3.73
C ALA A 207 -10.33 -5.86 4.50
N ARG A 208 -9.19 -6.58 4.38
CA ARG A 208 -8.99 -7.91 4.99
C ARG A 208 -7.79 -8.00 5.90
N THR A 209 -6.90 -7.05 5.85
CA THR A 209 -5.68 -7.01 6.68
C THR A 209 -5.37 -5.60 7.09
N THR A 210 -4.73 -5.46 8.24
CA THR A 210 -4.04 -4.24 8.63
C THR A 210 -2.54 -4.49 8.57
N VAL A 211 -1.82 -3.59 7.93
CA VAL A 211 -0.37 -3.60 7.86
C VAL A 211 0.17 -2.43 8.69
N CYS A 212 1.07 -2.73 9.62
CA CYS A 212 1.77 -1.72 10.41
C CYS A 212 3.26 -1.77 10.07
N SER A 213 3.77 -0.66 9.53
CA SER A 213 5.15 -0.53 9.09
C SER A 213 5.85 0.63 9.79
N ILE A 214 7.17 0.51 9.99
CA ILE A 214 8.02 1.56 10.54
C ILE A 214 9.04 1.94 9.48
N ILE A 215 9.09 3.23 9.18
CA ILE A 215 9.93 3.79 8.13
C ILE A 215 10.82 4.88 8.73
N GLU A 216 12.12 4.78 8.48
CA GLU A 216 13.11 5.81 8.82
C GLU A 216 13.85 6.24 7.56
N LYS A 217 13.81 7.54 7.21
CA LYS A 217 14.48 8.09 6.02
C LYS A 217 14.08 7.37 4.71
N ARG A 218 12.79 7.04 4.57
CA ARG A 218 12.22 6.25 3.47
C ARG A 218 12.73 4.80 3.38
N ILE A 219 13.40 4.31 4.40
CA ILE A 219 13.86 2.92 4.50
C ILE A 219 12.88 2.16 5.39
N LEU A 220 12.37 1.06 4.89
CA LEU A 220 11.54 0.15 5.68
C LEU A 220 12.39 -0.51 6.77
N LYS A 221 12.00 -0.35 8.02
CA LYS A 221 12.64 -1.00 9.18
C LYS A 221 11.88 -2.22 9.67
N VAL A 222 10.56 -2.12 9.67
CA VAL A 222 9.65 -3.17 10.14
C VAL A 222 8.41 -3.12 9.27
N SER A 223 7.86 -4.28 8.92
CA SER A 223 6.49 -4.42 8.40
C SER A 223 5.86 -5.67 9.01
N HIS A 224 4.67 -5.51 9.55
CA HIS A 224 3.88 -6.60 10.11
C HIS A 224 2.43 -6.48 9.68
N SER A 225 1.89 -7.59 9.16
CA SER A 225 0.47 -7.73 8.84
C SER A 225 -0.24 -8.51 9.93
N PHE A 226 -1.47 -8.11 10.26
CA PHE A 226 -2.35 -8.85 11.16
C PHE A 226 -3.78 -8.88 10.65
N ASP A 227 -4.49 -9.95 11.04
CA ASP A 227 -5.82 -10.29 10.55
C ASP A 227 -6.90 -9.57 11.38
N LEU A 228 -7.00 -8.26 11.18
CA LEU A 228 -8.10 -7.42 11.65
C LEU A 228 -8.22 -6.21 10.72
N SER A 229 -9.45 -5.93 10.26
CA SER A 229 -9.62 -5.14 9.05
C SER A 229 -10.96 -4.45 8.94
N GLY A 230 -11.17 -3.72 7.86
CA GLY A 230 -12.43 -3.05 7.58
C GLY A 230 -13.63 -3.98 7.43
N ASP A 231 -13.42 -5.18 6.88
CA ASP A 231 -14.49 -6.18 6.70
C ASP A 231 -14.92 -6.77 8.05
N ASP A 232 -13.97 -6.99 8.98
CA ASP A 232 -14.28 -7.46 10.34
C ASP A 232 -15.14 -6.44 11.10
N LEU A 233 -14.87 -5.15 10.90
CA LEU A 233 -15.70 -4.07 11.46
C LEU A 233 -17.14 -4.14 10.91
N THR A 234 -17.28 -4.34 9.59
CA THR A 234 -18.59 -4.46 8.92
C THR A 234 -19.35 -5.70 9.41
N GLU A 235 -18.67 -6.85 9.42
CA GLU A 235 -19.27 -8.11 9.88
C GLU A 235 -19.76 -8.01 11.34
N ARG A 236 -18.97 -7.35 12.19
CA ARG A 236 -19.32 -7.18 13.59
C ARG A 236 -20.55 -6.30 13.78
N ILE A 237 -20.70 -5.22 12.99
CA ILE A 237 -21.92 -4.40 12.97
C ILE A 237 -23.11 -5.23 12.48
N ALA A 238 -22.95 -5.97 11.37
CA ALA A 238 -24.00 -6.79 10.79
C ALA A 238 -24.56 -7.79 11.81
N LYS A 239 -23.65 -8.51 12.50
CA LYS A 239 -24.01 -9.48 13.54
C LYS A 239 -24.59 -8.80 14.79
N GLY A 240 -24.01 -7.71 15.25
CA GLY A 240 -24.43 -7.00 16.46
C GLY A 240 -25.81 -6.39 16.36
N LEU A 241 -26.15 -5.88 15.16
CA LEU A 241 -27.44 -5.25 14.88
C LEU A 241 -28.42 -6.18 14.15
N SER A 242 -28.00 -7.40 13.78
CA SER A 242 -28.79 -8.37 13.00
C SER A 242 -29.31 -7.78 11.67
N ILE A 243 -28.43 -7.10 10.94
CA ILE A 243 -28.70 -6.46 9.65
C ILE A 243 -27.80 -7.04 8.55
N GLU A 244 -28.16 -6.79 7.29
CA GLU A 244 -27.37 -7.17 6.13
C GLU A 244 -26.03 -6.44 6.08
N GLU A 245 -24.97 -7.11 5.56
CA GLU A 245 -23.61 -6.55 5.48
C GLU A 245 -23.54 -5.22 4.73
N GLU A 246 -24.36 -5.04 3.67
CA GLU A 246 -24.38 -3.80 2.92
C GLU A 246 -24.89 -2.63 3.77
N MET A 247 -25.91 -2.87 4.58
CA MET A 247 -26.42 -1.86 5.52
C MET A 247 -25.40 -1.59 6.62
N ALA A 248 -24.73 -2.61 7.12
CA ALA A 248 -23.66 -2.49 8.12
C ALA A 248 -22.49 -1.68 7.60
N GLU A 249 -22.05 -1.90 6.34
CA GLU A 249 -20.99 -1.12 5.69
C GLU A 249 -21.39 0.36 5.57
N ASN A 250 -22.64 0.63 5.17
CA ASN A 250 -23.16 1.99 5.08
C ASN A 250 -23.19 2.66 6.46
N PHE A 251 -23.58 1.94 7.51
CA PHE A 251 -23.57 2.44 8.87
C PHE A 251 -22.15 2.70 9.38
N LYS A 252 -21.21 1.77 9.13
CA LYS A 252 -19.81 1.95 9.45
C LYS A 252 -19.25 3.24 8.84
N ARG A 253 -19.46 3.44 7.55
CA ARG A 253 -18.99 4.64 6.83
C ARG A 253 -19.64 5.93 7.30
N LYS A 254 -20.91 5.88 7.67
CA LYS A 254 -21.67 7.06 8.09
C LYS A 254 -21.38 7.48 9.53
N TYR A 255 -21.29 6.53 10.44
CA TYR A 255 -21.25 6.80 11.87
C TYR A 255 -19.85 6.61 12.47
N GLY A 256 -19.11 5.60 12.03
CA GLY A 256 -17.77 5.31 12.54
C GLY A 256 -17.72 5.15 14.05
N ILE A 257 -16.69 5.75 14.64
CA ILE A 257 -16.45 5.77 16.09
C ILE A 257 -16.55 7.18 16.69
N LEU A 258 -17.17 8.11 15.95
CA LEU A 258 -17.42 9.47 16.44
C LEU A 258 -18.24 9.45 17.71
N THR A 259 -17.79 10.23 18.71
CA THR A 259 -18.60 10.57 19.88
C THR A 259 -19.47 11.76 19.49
N PRO A 260 -20.78 11.63 19.32
CA PRO A 260 -21.61 12.76 18.95
C PRO A 260 -21.70 13.73 20.14
N SER A 261 -21.15 14.91 20.00
CA SER A 261 -21.41 16.04 20.90
C SER A 261 -22.81 16.64 20.70
N SER A 262 -23.55 16.20 19.68
CA SER A 262 -24.89 16.67 19.36
C SER A 262 -25.77 15.52 18.86
N LEU A 263 -26.62 15.01 19.73
CA LEU A 263 -27.67 13.99 19.52
C LEU A 263 -27.14 12.57 19.24
N PRO A 264 -26.91 11.74 20.29
CA PRO A 264 -26.79 10.31 20.10
C PRO A 264 -28.18 9.76 19.71
N SER A 265 -28.34 9.34 18.44
CA SER A 265 -29.36 8.34 18.17
C SER A 265 -28.94 7.03 18.86
N LEU A 266 -29.88 6.23 19.32
CA LEU A 266 -29.56 4.90 19.87
C LEU A 266 -28.65 4.10 18.94
N GLU A 267 -28.90 4.18 17.61
CA GLU A 267 -28.11 3.51 16.57
C GLU A 267 -26.63 3.91 16.55
N THR A 268 -26.29 5.20 16.75
CA THR A 268 -24.88 5.64 16.76
C THR A 268 -24.12 5.12 17.96
N LYS A 269 -24.76 5.05 19.12
CA LYS A 269 -24.14 4.53 20.33
C LYS A 269 -23.86 3.04 20.22
N ASP A 270 -24.81 2.28 19.70
CA ASP A 270 -24.69 0.84 19.50
C ASP A 270 -23.54 0.50 18.52
N ILE A 271 -23.43 1.24 17.40
CA ILE A 271 -22.35 1.06 16.43
C ILE A 271 -20.98 1.36 17.07
N GLN A 272 -20.86 2.44 17.83
CA GLN A 272 -19.63 2.80 18.52
C GLN A 272 -19.23 1.72 19.54
N GLU A 273 -20.15 1.24 20.36
CA GLU A 273 -19.91 0.17 21.34
C GLU A 273 -19.45 -1.14 20.66
N ILE A 274 -19.92 -1.42 19.45
CA ILE A 274 -19.53 -2.58 18.65
C ILE A 274 -18.10 -2.39 18.07
N LEU A 275 -17.77 -1.19 17.58
CA LEU A 275 -16.52 -0.94 16.86
C LEU A 275 -15.31 -0.72 17.78
N LEU A 276 -15.50 -0.05 18.94
CA LEU A 276 -14.40 0.32 19.83
C LEU A 276 -13.52 -0.86 20.28
N PRO A 277 -14.05 -2.05 20.64
CA PRO A 277 -13.21 -3.19 21.00
C PRO A 277 -12.26 -3.63 19.89
N LEU A 278 -12.73 -3.63 18.62
CA LEU A 278 -11.92 -3.99 17.46
C LEU A 278 -10.85 -2.93 17.17
N MET A 279 -11.24 -1.65 17.21
CA MET A 279 -10.28 -0.55 17.05
C MET A 279 -9.18 -0.61 18.12
N ASN A 280 -9.51 -0.95 19.36
CA ASN A 280 -8.53 -1.15 20.42
C ASN A 280 -7.55 -2.30 20.14
N ILE A 281 -7.97 -3.34 19.42
CA ILE A 281 -7.04 -4.41 19.02
C ILE A 281 -6.05 -3.85 17.97
N ILE A 282 -6.52 -3.10 16.97
CA ILE A 282 -5.63 -2.46 15.97
C ILE A 282 -4.60 -1.58 16.66
N LEU A 283 -5.04 -0.75 17.61
CA LEU A 283 -4.16 0.15 18.36
C LEU A 283 -3.10 -0.63 19.16
N ARG A 284 -3.50 -1.67 19.88
CA ARG A 284 -2.60 -2.49 20.71
C ARG A 284 -1.59 -3.28 19.88
N GLU A 285 -2.01 -3.87 18.74
CA GLU A 285 -1.08 -4.58 17.86
C GLU A 285 -0.07 -3.60 17.24
N SER A 286 -0.52 -2.42 16.79
CA SER A 286 0.38 -1.39 16.30
C SER A 286 1.33 -0.89 17.40
N GLU A 287 0.84 -0.68 18.62
CA GLU A 287 1.66 -0.28 19.77
C GLU A 287 2.74 -1.31 20.11
N LYS A 288 2.41 -2.62 20.07
CA LYS A 288 3.40 -3.69 20.27
C LYS A 288 4.54 -3.61 19.26
N ILE A 289 4.22 -3.35 17.99
CA ILE A 289 5.21 -3.22 16.92
C ILE A 289 6.11 -2.00 17.21
N PHE A 290 5.54 -0.86 17.59
CA PHE A 290 6.29 0.34 17.94
C PHE A 290 7.18 0.16 19.18
N LYS A 291 6.67 -0.50 20.22
CA LYS A 291 7.46 -0.83 21.44
C LYS A 291 8.60 -1.80 21.14
N ASN A 292 8.36 -2.82 20.31
CA ASN A 292 9.41 -3.77 19.89
C ASN A 292 10.53 -3.06 19.12
N PHE A 293 10.18 -2.12 18.24
CA PHE A 293 11.15 -1.30 17.54
C PHE A 293 11.96 -0.43 18.49
N HIS A 294 11.27 0.24 19.44
CA HIS A 294 11.95 1.03 20.47
C HIS A 294 12.96 0.20 21.28
N TRP A 295 12.58 -1.00 21.71
CA TRP A 295 13.48 -1.88 22.48
C TRP A 295 14.71 -2.33 21.67
N LYS A 296 14.55 -2.54 20.37
CA LYS A 296 15.64 -3.00 19.50
C LYS A 296 16.58 -1.87 19.05
N GLU A 297 16.00 -0.74 18.66
CA GLU A 297 16.73 0.35 18.01
C GLU A 297 16.99 1.56 18.92
N GLY A 298 16.37 1.61 20.12
CA GLY A 298 16.46 2.75 21.04
C GLY A 298 15.78 4.03 20.53
N LYS A 299 14.91 3.90 19.52
CA LYS A 299 14.26 5.02 18.82
C LYS A 299 12.76 4.98 19.01
N GLU A 300 12.10 6.13 18.89
CA GLU A 300 10.64 6.23 18.94
C GLU A 300 10.04 6.64 17.60
N ILE A 301 8.77 6.33 17.42
CA ILE A 301 7.97 6.84 16.31
C ILE A 301 7.67 8.31 16.56
N ASP A 302 7.99 9.17 15.60
CA ASP A 302 7.74 10.62 15.70
C ASP A 302 6.31 10.97 15.27
N ARG A 303 5.81 10.33 14.20
CA ARG A 303 4.53 10.60 13.58
C ARG A 303 3.90 9.33 13.03
N ILE A 304 2.56 9.30 12.92
CA ILE A 304 1.82 8.17 12.35
C ILE A 304 1.04 8.64 11.12
N ILE A 305 1.03 7.82 10.07
CA ILE A 305 0.19 8.01 8.89
C ILE A 305 -0.83 6.87 8.84
N LEU A 306 -2.11 7.22 8.73
CA LEU A 306 -3.20 6.28 8.53
C LEU A 306 -3.54 6.17 7.05
N ALA A 307 -3.44 4.98 6.48
CA ALA A 307 -3.76 4.65 5.10
C ALA A 307 -4.84 3.56 5.02
N GLY A 308 -5.24 3.21 3.80
CA GLY A 308 -6.26 2.20 3.54
C GLY A 308 -7.68 2.75 3.54
N GLY A 309 -8.62 1.90 3.12
CA GLY A 309 -10.03 2.31 2.96
C GLY A 309 -10.72 2.67 4.28
N THR A 310 -10.22 2.18 5.40
CA THR A 310 -10.78 2.44 6.74
C THR A 310 -10.24 3.71 7.38
N ALA A 311 -9.18 4.33 6.83
CA ALA A 311 -8.59 5.55 7.38
C ALA A 311 -9.55 6.75 7.42
N PHE A 312 -10.61 6.73 6.63
CA PHE A 312 -11.68 7.74 6.66
C PHE A 312 -12.87 7.39 7.55
N LEU A 313 -12.76 6.35 8.37
CA LEU A 313 -13.80 6.05 9.34
C LEU A 313 -14.02 7.26 10.25
N PRO A 314 -15.26 7.82 10.36
CA PRO A 314 -15.52 8.99 11.19
C PRO A 314 -15.02 8.78 12.64
N GLY A 315 -14.20 9.70 13.14
CA GLY A 315 -13.63 9.67 14.49
C GLY A 315 -12.35 8.85 14.65
N ILE A 316 -11.85 8.17 13.60
CA ILE A 316 -10.65 7.35 13.70
C ILE A 316 -9.41 8.19 14.03
N LEU A 317 -9.28 9.35 13.40
CA LEU A 317 -8.13 10.22 13.58
C LEU A 317 -7.99 10.67 15.03
N GLU A 318 -9.06 11.22 15.59
CA GLU A 318 -9.10 11.70 16.96
C GLU A 318 -8.87 10.56 17.96
N TYR A 319 -9.45 9.39 17.69
CA TYR A 319 -9.32 8.22 18.55
C TYR A 319 -7.87 7.70 18.60
N PHE A 320 -7.20 7.64 17.45
CA PHE A 320 -5.79 7.25 17.36
C PHE A 320 -4.87 8.31 17.98
N GLN A 321 -5.14 9.60 17.76
CA GLN A 321 -4.39 10.70 18.38
C GLN A 321 -4.50 10.65 19.90
N ASP A 322 -5.70 10.39 20.43
CA ASP A 322 -5.92 10.27 21.87
C ASP A 322 -5.18 9.08 22.48
N TYR A 323 -5.12 7.95 21.77
CA TYR A 323 -4.42 6.76 22.24
C TYR A 323 -2.90 6.90 22.21
N PHE A 324 -2.34 7.24 21.04
CA PHE A 324 -0.88 7.28 20.86
C PHE A 324 -0.23 8.55 21.41
N LYS A 325 -0.99 9.64 21.61
CA LYS A 325 -0.49 10.97 22.01
C LYS A 325 0.62 11.45 21.07
N LYS A 326 0.48 11.17 19.78
CA LYS A 326 1.42 11.53 18.72
C LYS A 326 0.70 12.32 17.61
N ASP A 327 1.48 12.97 16.77
CA ASP A 327 0.98 13.57 15.53
C ASP A 327 0.53 12.45 14.57
N ILE A 328 -0.73 12.50 14.15
CA ILE A 328 -1.31 11.51 13.25
C ILE A 328 -1.99 12.24 12.10
N GLU A 329 -1.73 11.79 10.89
CA GLU A 329 -2.36 12.32 9.69
C GLU A 329 -2.99 11.20 8.85
N ILE A 330 -4.01 11.56 8.10
CA ILE A 330 -4.62 10.68 7.09
C ILE A 330 -3.81 10.79 5.79
N ALA A 331 -3.51 9.66 5.18
CA ALA A 331 -2.73 9.56 3.97
C ALA A 331 -3.31 10.42 2.83
N ASN A 332 -2.49 11.27 2.22
CA ASN A 332 -2.83 12.06 1.05
C ASN A 332 -1.81 11.86 -0.08
N PRO A 333 -1.95 10.81 -0.88
CA PRO A 333 -0.99 10.50 -1.94
C PRO A 333 -1.02 11.50 -3.11
N PHE A 334 -2.06 12.34 -3.21
CA PHE A 334 -2.21 13.34 -4.27
C PHE A 334 -1.61 14.70 -3.93
N SER A 335 -1.05 14.89 -2.74
CA SER A 335 -0.54 16.19 -2.25
C SER A 335 0.51 16.84 -3.16
N LYS A 336 1.26 16.04 -3.94
CA LYS A 336 2.30 16.51 -4.87
C LYS A 336 1.98 16.25 -6.34
N ILE A 337 0.76 15.86 -6.63
CA ILE A 337 0.28 15.56 -7.98
C ILE A 337 -0.63 16.68 -8.41
N PHE A 338 -0.44 17.18 -9.64
CA PHE A 338 -1.34 18.15 -10.22
C PHE A 338 -2.63 17.47 -10.68
N TYR A 339 -3.75 18.10 -10.35
CA TYR A 339 -5.09 17.68 -10.79
C TYR A 339 -6.02 18.88 -10.89
N PRO A 340 -7.12 18.81 -11.66
CA PRO A 340 -8.13 19.86 -11.73
C PRO A 340 -8.73 20.13 -10.34
N PRO A 341 -8.87 21.41 -9.91
CA PRO A 341 -9.37 21.76 -8.56
C PRO A 341 -10.75 21.17 -8.21
N ILE A 342 -11.58 20.92 -9.21
CA ILE A 342 -12.89 20.29 -9.01
C ILE A 342 -12.79 18.89 -8.38
N LEU A 343 -11.65 18.20 -8.53
CA LEU A 343 -11.41 16.86 -7.98
C LEU A 343 -10.93 16.90 -6.53
N GLU A 344 -10.58 18.04 -5.96
CA GLU A 344 -9.93 18.15 -4.66
C GLU A 344 -10.67 17.39 -3.55
N LYS A 345 -11.99 17.60 -3.45
CA LYS A 345 -12.81 16.92 -2.44
C LYS A 345 -12.80 15.40 -2.64
N THR A 346 -13.04 14.96 -3.87
CA THR A 346 -13.07 13.54 -4.22
C THR A 346 -11.72 12.88 -3.94
N LEU A 347 -10.61 13.51 -4.36
CA LEU A 347 -9.27 12.95 -4.16
C LEU A 347 -8.85 12.93 -2.69
N LYS A 348 -9.30 13.88 -1.88
CA LYS A 348 -9.11 13.81 -0.43
C LYS A 348 -9.85 12.61 0.16
N GLU A 349 -11.12 12.42 -0.18
CA GLU A 349 -11.94 11.34 0.36
C GLU A 349 -11.47 9.94 -0.07
N MET A 350 -10.97 9.79 -1.31
CA MET A 350 -10.49 8.50 -1.82
C MET A 350 -9.00 8.26 -1.56
N GLY A 351 -8.23 9.31 -1.30
CA GLY A 351 -6.77 9.29 -1.24
C GLY A 351 -6.16 8.15 -0.45
N PRO A 352 -6.51 7.94 0.83
CA PRO A 352 -5.92 6.88 1.64
C PRO A 352 -6.05 5.49 1.02
N SER A 353 -7.16 5.21 0.34
CA SER A 353 -7.39 3.92 -0.32
C SER A 353 -6.67 3.77 -1.66
N TYR A 354 -6.21 4.87 -2.26
CA TYR A 354 -5.49 4.90 -3.53
C TYR A 354 -3.98 5.06 -3.38
N ALA A 355 -3.48 5.16 -2.15
CA ALA A 355 -2.08 5.47 -1.88
C ALA A 355 -1.11 4.45 -2.52
N ILE A 356 -1.47 3.18 -2.55
CA ILE A 356 -0.70 2.12 -3.20
C ILE A 356 -0.69 2.32 -4.73
N ALA A 357 -1.85 2.46 -5.37
CA ALA A 357 -1.93 2.63 -6.82
C ALA A 357 -1.21 3.90 -7.29
N VAL A 358 -1.31 5.01 -6.54
CA VAL A 358 -0.55 6.24 -6.79
C VAL A 358 0.95 5.98 -6.68
N GLY A 359 1.39 5.31 -5.62
CA GLY A 359 2.80 4.98 -5.40
C GLY A 359 3.37 4.09 -6.50
N MET A 360 2.58 3.14 -7.00
CA MET A 360 2.97 2.30 -8.14
C MET A 360 3.12 3.11 -9.43
N ALA A 361 2.19 4.02 -9.73
CA ALA A 361 2.31 4.89 -10.91
C ALA A 361 3.53 5.82 -10.80
N LEU A 362 3.83 6.36 -9.61
CA LEU A 362 5.00 7.20 -9.34
C LEU A 362 6.33 6.48 -9.58
N ARG A 363 6.38 5.14 -9.44
CA ARG A 363 7.59 4.35 -9.71
C ARG A 363 8.17 4.58 -11.10
N GLY A 364 7.33 4.76 -12.09
CA GLY A 364 7.75 5.00 -13.47
C GLY A 364 8.55 6.30 -13.68
N PHE A 365 8.53 7.21 -12.72
CA PHE A 365 9.25 8.49 -12.76
C PHE A 365 10.47 8.53 -11.83
N GLU A 366 10.71 7.48 -11.05
CA GLU A 366 11.94 7.30 -10.29
C GLU A 366 13.01 6.73 -11.24
N VAL A 367 13.95 7.58 -11.64
CA VAL A 367 15.12 7.22 -12.46
C VAL A 367 16.34 7.13 -11.56
#